data_bceb16aed9e043aaeeb982ba9794a386
#
_entry.id   bceb16aed9e043aaeeb982ba9794a386
#
_cell.length_a   1.000
_cell.length_b   1.000
_cell.length_c   1.000
_cell.angle_alpha   90.00
_cell.angle_beta   90.00
_cell.angle_gamma   90.00
#
_symmetry.space_group_name_H-M   'P 1'
#
loop_
_entity.id
_entity.type
_entity.pdbx_description
1 polymer ?
#
loop_
_entity_poly.entity_id
_entity_poly.type
_entity_poly.pdbx_seq_one_letter_code
_entity_poly.pdbx_strand_id
1 'polypeptide(L)'
;MAIRAEEISSLLKSQIENYQFEVKSTDVGTVIEVGDGIARVYGLNEIMSGELVEFTKTGVMGLAQNLEDTNVGIVILGPTTDIKEGDEVRRTGRVMDVPVGEELIGRVVDPLGQHVDGRGQINTTKRRPIESPAVGVMGRKSVSVPFQTGIKAIDALVPIGRGQRELIIGDRQTGKTAVAIDSILAQKGQDVICIYVAIGQKESTVRRVVETLKEHGALDYTIVVTASASQPAPLLYIAPYAGVAMAEEFMFNGKDVVIVYDDLSKQAAAYRELSLLLKRPPGREAYPGDVFYLHSRLLERAARVNEDFGGGSITALPFVETQAGDISAYIPTNVISITDGQIFLQSDLFFSGIRPAINAGLSVSRVGGSAQIKAMKKVSGTLRLDLASYRELESFAQFGSDLDPATREKLERGKRTVEVLKQDLHKPIPVEKQVMILYALTHGFLDDVEVRDIHRFEQELYSYLDAHENEAVKHIIKTKDLPSTEVMDEVIAAFKKTFA
;
A
#
# COMPACT_ATOMS: atom_id res chain seq x y z
N MET A 1 1.83 -18.09 -69.16
CA MET A 1 1.08 -19.35 -69.06
C MET A 1 -0.04 -19.09 -68.04
N ALA A 2 -1.30 -19.13 -68.50
CA ALA A 2 -2.43 -19.00 -67.53
C ALA A 2 -2.63 -20.36 -66.88
N ILE A 3 -2.51 -20.41 -65.59
CA ILE A 3 -2.77 -21.63 -64.78
C ILE A 3 -4.31 -21.89 -64.92
N ARG A 4 -4.64 -23.10 -65.40
CA ARG A 4 -6.07 -23.48 -65.60
C ARG A 4 -6.74 -23.70 -64.26
N ALA A 5 -7.98 -23.27 -64.11
CA ALA A 5 -8.78 -23.41 -62.87
C ALA A 5 -8.83 -24.87 -62.34
N GLU A 6 -8.73 -25.83 -63.26
CA GLU A 6 -8.66 -27.27 -62.96
C GLU A 6 -7.36 -27.70 -62.25
N GLU A 7 -6.23 -27.05 -62.58
CA GLU A 7 -4.96 -27.34 -61.95
C GLU A 7 -4.89 -26.76 -60.51
N ILE A 8 -5.52 -25.58 -60.29
CA ILE A 8 -5.67 -25.00 -58.95
C ILE A 8 -6.59 -25.87 -58.10
N SER A 9 -7.68 -26.37 -58.69
CA SER A 9 -8.65 -27.22 -57.99
C SER A 9 -8.03 -28.59 -57.64
N SER A 10 -7.19 -29.16 -58.49
CA SER A 10 -6.49 -30.43 -58.19
C SER A 10 -5.40 -30.26 -57.17
N LEU A 11 -4.68 -29.13 -57.19
CA LEU A 11 -3.68 -28.79 -56.17
C LEU A 11 -4.31 -28.54 -54.79
N LEU A 12 -5.44 -27.80 -54.74
CA LEU A 12 -6.21 -27.59 -53.49
C LEU A 12 -6.79 -28.92 -53.00
N LYS A 13 -7.28 -29.80 -53.87
CA LYS A 13 -7.76 -31.11 -53.46
C LYS A 13 -6.67 -31.99 -52.93
N SER A 14 -5.50 -32.03 -53.56
CA SER A 14 -4.37 -32.79 -53.06
C SER A 14 -3.78 -32.23 -51.76
N GLN A 15 -3.82 -30.92 -51.58
CA GLN A 15 -3.45 -30.28 -50.29
C GLN A 15 -4.48 -30.58 -49.19
N ILE A 16 -5.76 -30.63 -49.51
CA ILE A 16 -6.83 -31.00 -48.55
C ILE A 16 -6.77 -32.49 -48.21
N GLU A 17 -6.50 -33.35 -49.20
CA GLU A 17 -6.36 -34.82 -48.98
C GLU A 17 -5.12 -35.21 -48.23
N ASN A 18 -4.02 -34.41 -48.38
CA ASN A 18 -2.78 -34.57 -47.64
C ASN A 18 -2.74 -33.76 -46.32
N TYR A 19 -3.81 -33.07 -46.00
CA TYR A 19 -3.96 -32.43 -44.71
C TYR A 19 -4.26 -33.51 -43.69
N GLN A 20 -3.24 -34.20 -43.23
CA GLN A 20 -3.34 -34.99 -42.02
C GLN A 20 -3.69 -34.05 -40.90
N PHE A 21 -4.91 -34.15 -40.42
CA PHE A 21 -5.35 -33.60 -39.18
C PHE A 21 -4.53 -34.31 -38.07
N GLU A 22 -3.29 -33.92 -37.86
CA GLU A 22 -2.66 -34.18 -36.58
C GLU A 22 -3.59 -33.49 -35.58
N VAL A 23 -4.21 -34.26 -34.72
CA VAL A 23 -4.84 -33.80 -33.50
C VAL A 23 -3.70 -33.17 -32.72
N LYS A 24 -3.39 -31.88 -33.04
CA LYS A 24 -2.48 -31.09 -32.23
C LYS A 24 -3.11 -31.07 -30.85
N SER A 25 -2.34 -31.48 -29.87
CA SER A 25 -2.71 -31.43 -28.46
C SER A 25 -3.37 -30.09 -28.17
N THR A 26 -4.51 -30.09 -27.48
CA THR A 26 -5.28 -28.92 -27.06
C THR A 26 -4.44 -27.96 -26.18
N ASP A 27 -3.22 -28.35 -25.86
CA ASP A 27 -2.29 -27.67 -24.98
C ASP A 27 -1.27 -26.76 -25.69
N VAL A 28 -1.31 -26.71 -27.04
CA VAL A 28 -0.36 -25.96 -27.86
C VAL A 28 -1.11 -25.00 -28.79
N GLY A 29 -0.64 -23.76 -28.83
CA GLY A 29 -1.15 -22.73 -29.72
C GLY A 29 -0.04 -22.08 -30.54
N THR A 30 -0.42 -21.25 -31.51
CA THR A 30 0.48 -20.53 -32.39
C THR A 30 0.23 -19.03 -32.30
N VAL A 31 1.28 -18.24 -32.20
CA VAL A 31 1.20 -16.78 -32.20
C VAL A 31 0.76 -16.30 -33.59
N ILE A 32 -0.36 -15.60 -33.66
CA ILE A 32 -0.86 -15.01 -34.91
C ILE A 32 -0.57 -13.52 -35.02
N GLU A 33 -0.39 -12.83 -33.89
CA GLU A 33 -0.04 -11.42 -33.83
C GLU A 33 0.74 -11.18 -32.53
N VAL A 34 1.80 -10.36 -32.56
CA VAL A 34 2.56 -9.94 -31.39
C VAL A 34 2.94 -8.47 -31.52
N GLY A 35 2.73 -7.71 -30.44
CA GLY A 35 3.10 -6.30 -30.35
C GLY A 35 2.77 -5.71 -28.97
N ASP A 36 3.57 -4.72 -28.56
CA ASP A 36 3.32 -3.90 -27.35
C ASP A 36 3.04 -4.70 -26.06
N GLY A 37 3.73 -5.84 -25.88
CA GLY A 37 3.57 -6.68 -24.68
C GLY A 37 2.39 -7.65 -24.71
N ILE A 38 1.70 -7.77 -25.85
CA ILE A 38 0.56 -8.68 -26.05
C ILE A 38 0.83 -9.62 -27.22
N ALA A 39 0.40 -10.87 -27.10
CA ALA A 39 0.31 -11.82 -28.20
C ALA A 39 -1.13 -12.30 -28.35
N ARG A 40 -1.57 -12.47 -29.61
CA ARG A 40 -2.77 -13.22 -29.96
C ARG A 40 -2.37 -14.60 -30.41
N VAL A 41 -2.96 -15.59 -29.79
CA VAL A 41 -2.60 -17.00 -30.01
C VAL A 41 -3.83 -17.79 -30.45
N TYR A 42 -3.67 -18.57 -31.49
CA TYR A 42 -4.68 -19.50 -32.00
C TYR A 42 -4.40 -20.91 -31.47
N GLY A 43 -5.45 -21.67 -31.17
CA GLY A 43 -5.36 -23.12 -30.92
C GLY A 43 -5.35 -23.52 -29.41
N LEU A 44 -5.42 -22.58 -28.48
CA LEU A 44 -5.50 -22.84 -27.04
C LEU A 44 -6.98 -22.95 -26.58
N ASN A 45 -7.74 -23.91 -27.12
CA ASN A 45 -9.20 -23.96 -26.97
C ASN A 45 -9.69 -24.24 -25.54
N GLU A 46 -8.88 -24.87 -24.70
CA GLU A 46 -9.25 -25.22 -23.31
C GLU A 46 -8.53 -24.38 -22.26
N ILE A 47 -7.93 -23.25 -22.66
CA ILE A 47 -7.23 -22.37 -21.73
C ILE A 47 -8.20 -21.67 -20.78
N MET A 48 -7.78 -21.50 -19.54
CA MET A 48 -8.54 -20.75 -18.54
C MET A 48 -8.09 -19.29 -18.50
N SER A 49 -8.99 -18.38 -18.16
CA SER A 49 -8.63 -16.99 -17.85
C SER A 49 -7.69 -16.95 -16.65
N GLY A 50 -6.57 -16.20 -16.76
CA GLY A 50 -5.54 -16.18 -15.73
C GLY A 50 -4.58 -17.36 -15.73
N GLU A 51 -4.68 -18.25 -16.71
CA GLU A 51 -3.72 -19.37 -16.88
C GLU A 51 -2.40 -18.86 -17.44
N LEU A 52 -1.29 -19.39 -16.90
CA LEU A 52 0.04 -19.17 -17.44
C LEU A 52 0.27 -20.00 -18.69
N VAL A 53 0.93 -19.39 -19.66
CA VAL A 53 1.45 -20.03 -20.86
C VAL A 53 2.95 -19.78 -20.97
N GLU A 54 3.64 -20.66 -21.71
CA GLU A 54 5.06 -20.55 -22.00
C GLU A 54 5.26 -20.39 -23.51
N PHE A 55 5.97 -19.35 -23.92
CA PHE A 55 6.51 -19.20 -25.27
C PHE A 55 7.72 -20.13 -25.39
N THR A 56 7.53 -21.30 -26.03
CA THR A 56 8.47 -22.44 -25.96
C THR A 56 9.88 -22.13 -26.44
N LYS A 57 10.00 -21.21 -27.41
CA LYS A 57 11.28 -20.80 -27.99
C LYS A 57 12.11 -19.90 -27.08
N THR A 58 11.48 -19.03 -26.31
CA THR A 58 12.13 -18.01 -25.49
C THR A 58 12.11 -18.33 -24.00
N GLY A 59 11.21 -19.23 -23.57
CA GLY A 59 10.93 -19.50 -22.16
C GLY A 59 10.21 -18.36 -21.44
N VAL A 60 9.78 -17.33 -22.18
CA VAL A 60 9.03 -16.20 -21.59
C VAL A 60 7.64 -16.69 -21.22
N MET A 61 7.16 -16.25 -20.05
CA MET A 61 5.81 -16.56 -19.60
C MET A 61 4.80 -15.56 -20.13
N GLY A 62 3.57 -16.00 -20.33
CA GLY A 62 2.44 -15.15 -20.66
C GLY A 62 1.24 -15.45 -19.77
N LEU A 63 0.31 -14.53 -19.69
CA LEU A 63 -0.93 -14.63 -18.92
C LEU A 63 -2.13 -14.53 -19.85
N ALA A 64 -2.98 -15.54 -19.89
CA ALA A 64 -4.21 -15.53 -20.68
C ALA A 64 -5.24 -14.56 -20.05
N GLN A 65 -5.65 -13.55 -20.81
CA GLN A 65 -6.52 -12.48 -20.30
C GLN A 65 -7.82 -12.34 -21.08
N ASN A 66 -7.79 -12.52 -22.40
CA ASN A 66 -8.92 -12.35 -23.28
C ASN A 66 -9.17 -13.65 -24.03
N LEU A 67 -10.28 -14.31 -23.70
CA LEU A 67 -10.68 -15.56 -24.35
C LEU A 67 -11.74 -15.23 -25.41
N GLU A 68 -11.37 -15.35 -26.67
CA GLU A 68 -12.26 -15.13 -27.81
C GLU A 68 -12.53 -16.49 -28.50
N ASP A 69 -13.56 -16.59 -29.30
CA ASP A 69 -13.97 -17.84 -29.96
C ASP A 69 -12.88 -18.45 -30.83
N THR A 70 -12.01 -17.64 -31.41
CA THR A 70 -10.98 -18.09 -32.36
C THR A 70 -9.56 -17.85 -31.92
N ASN A 71 -9.34 -17.02 -30.89
CA ASN A 71 -8.00 -16.68 -30.41
C ASN A 71 -8.01 -16.33 -28.93
N VAL A 72 -6.82 -16.29 -28.36
CA VAL A 72 -6.59 -15.91 -26.95
C VAL A 72 -5.65 -14.73 -26.91
N GLY A 73 -6.08 -13.66 -26.25
CA GLY A 73 -5.23 -12.52 -25.95
C GLY A 73 -4.36 -12.83 -24.73
N ILE A 74 -3.05 -12.89 -24.95
CA ILE A 74 -2.05 -13.23 -23.93
C ILE A 74 -1.22 -12.00 -23.66
N VAL A 75 -1.10 -11.67 -22.37
CA VAL A 75 -0.23 -10.62 -21.86
C VAL A 75 1.13 -11.21 -21.57
N ILE A 76 2.19 -10.66 -22.19
CA ILE A 76 3.56 -11.21 -22.10
C ILE A 76 4.23 -10.67 -20.82
N LEU A 77 4.72 -11.58 -19.98
CA LEU A 77 5.33 -11.26 -18.67
C LEU A 77 6.85 -11.13 -18.74
N GLY A 78 7.36 -10.62 -19.83
CA GLY A 78 8.80 -10.46 -20.05
C GLY A 78 9.16 -9.74 -21.34
N PRO A 79 10.42 -9.85 -21.79
CA PRO A 79 10.87 -9.24 -23.05
C PRO A 79 10.11 -9.80 -24.25
N THR A 80 9.67 -8.93 -25.13
CA THR A 80 8.90 -9.32 -26.35
C THR A 80 9.74 -9.41 -27.60
N THR A 81 11.01 -8.96 -27.55
CA THR A 81 11.89 -8.80 -28.72
C THR A 81 12.11 -10.06 -29.55
N ASP A 82 12.09 -11.23 -28.92
CA ASP A 82 12.39 -12.51 -29.57
C ASP A 82 11.14 -13.36 -29.84
N ILE A 83 9.95 -12.87 -29.51
CA ILE A 83 8.67 -13.54 -29.79
C ILE A 83 8.16 -13.05 -31.15
N LYS A 84 7.80 -13.99 -32.03
CA LYS A 84 7.39 -13.72 -33.42
C LYS A 84 6.10 -14.44 -33.78
N GLU A 85 5.42 -13.95 -34.79
CA GLU A 85 4.33 -14.66 -35.44
C GLU A 85 4.82 -16.05 -35.89
N GLY A 86 3.98 -17.07 -35.65
CA GLY A 86 4.30 -18.46 -35.89
C GLY A 86 5.00 -19.19 -34.75
N ASP A 87 5.46 -18.49 -33.71
CA ASP A 87 6.06 -19.13 -32.53
C ASP A 87 5.02 -19.97 -31.77
N GLU A 88 5.49 -21.08 -31.20
CA GLU A 88 4.68 -21.99 -30.42
C GLU A 88 4.49 -21.49 -28.99
N VAL A 89 3.25 -21.60 -28.50
CA VAL A 89 2.88 -21.29 -27.12
C VAL A 89 2.24 -22.50 -26.48
N ARG A 90 2.69 -22.86 -25.28
CA ARG A 90 2.21 -24.03 -24.54
C ARG A 90 1.48 -23.61 -23.28
N ARG A 91 0.34 -24.24 -23.03
CA ARG A 91 -0.35 -24.16 -21.74
C ARG A 91 0.48 -24.76 -20.64
N THR A 92 0.37 -24.19 -19.44
CA THR A 92 1.00 -24.79 -18.24
C THR A 92 -0.01 -25.56 -17.39
N GLY A 93 -1.31 -25.41 -17.64
CA GLY A 93 -2.37 -25.94 -16.79
C GLY A 93 -2.43 -25.31 -15.39
N ARG A 94 -1.71 -24.21 -15.18
CA ARG A 94 -1.56 -23.54 -13.90
C ARG A 94 -2.00 -22.08 -14.01
N VAL A 95 -2.79 -21.63 -13.05
CA VAL A 95 -3.03 -20.20 -12.86
C VAL A 95 -1.75 -19.52 -12.35
N MET A 96 -1.61 -18.22 -12.60
CA MET A 96 -0.45 -17.49 -12.15
C MET A 96 -0.31 -17.54 -10.64
N ASP A 97 0.85 -17.99 -10.19
CA ASP A 97 1.23 -18.12 -8.78
C ASP A 97 2.60 -17.51 -8.51
N VAL A 98 2.87 -17.22 -7.23
CA VAL A 98 4.16 -16.71 -6.77
C VAL A 98 4.70 -17.53 -5.61
N PRO A 99 6.04 -17.60 -5.45
CA PRO A 99 6.64 -18.21 -4.26
C PRO A 99 6.23 -17.40 -3.02
N VAL A 100 6.00 -18.10 -1.92
CA VAL A 100 5.63 -17.54 -0.62
C VAL A 100 6.40 -18.23 0.50
N GLY A 101 6.47 -17.62 1.66
CA GLY A 101 7.12 -18.19 2.85
C GLY A 101 8.11 -17.23 3.51
N GLU A 102 8.65 -17.66 4.63
CA GLU A 102 9.60 -16.87 5.44
C GLU A 102 10.91 -16.59 4.70
N GLU A 103 11.26 -17.42 3.72
CA GLU A 103 12.44 -17.27 2.87
C GLU A 103 12.46 -15.98 2.03
N LEU A 104 11.30 -15.34 1.90
CA LEU A 104 11.14 -14.05 1.22
C LEU A 104 11.44 -12.85 2.12
N ILE A 105 11.44 -13.03 3.45
CA ILE A 105 11.69 -11.95 4.40
C ILE A 105 13.12 -11.45 4.22
N GLY A 106 13.29 -10.13 4.16
CA GLY A 106 14.58 -9.49 3.90
C GLY A 106 15.00 -9.46 2.43
N ARG A 107 14.16 -9.93 1.51
CA ARG A 107 14.47 -10.02 0.09
C ARG A 107 13.77 -8.94 -0.72
N VAL A 108 14.39 -8.62 -1.86
CA VAL A 108 13.78 -7.79 -2.90
C VAL A 108 13.49 -8.68 -4.11
N VAL A 109 12.23 -8.75 -4.51
CA VAL A 109 11.74 -9.63 -5.58
C VAL A 109 10.95 -8.85 -6.63
N ASP A 110 10.86 -9.42 -7.82
CA ASP A 110 9.95 -8.95 -8.85
C ASP A 110 8.52 -9.51 -8.67
N PRO A 111 7.52 -9.11 -9.47
CA PRO A 111 6.16 -9.62 -9.37
C PRO A 111 6.00 -11.11 -9.69
N LEU A 112 6.99 -11.76 -10.27
CA LEU A 112 7.04 -13.20 -10.50
C LEU A 112 7.66 -13.97 -9.31
N GLY A 113 8.15 -13.23 -8.31
CA GLY A 113 8.86 -13.76 -7.16
C GLY A 113 10.33 -14.11 -7.41
N GLN A 114 10.90 -13.61 -8.52
CA GLN A 114 12.31 -13.75 -8.81
C GLN A 114 13.12 -12.73 -8.02
N HIS A 115 14.28 -13.14 -7.51
CA HIS A 115 15.13 -12.23 -6.75
C HIS A 115 15.78 -11.17 -7.66
N VAL A 116 15.76 -9.92 -7.21
CA VAL A 116 16.44 -8.79 -7.88
C VAL A 116 17.51 -8.13 -7.00
N ASP A 117 17.71 -8.66 -5.80
CA ASP A 117 18.68 -8.16 -4.80
C ASP A 117 20.10 -8.71 -4.94
N GLY A 118 20.34 -9.60 -5.89
CA GLY A 118 21.65 -10.22 -6.11
C GLY A 118 22.08 -11.24 -5.04
N ARG A 119 21.19 -11.64 -4.11
CA ARG A 119 21.50 -12.57 -3.01
C ARG A 119 21.27 -14.05 -3.35
N GLY A 120 21.12 -14.38 -4.62
CA GLY A 120 20.88 -15.76 -5.08
C GLY A 120 19.41 -16.21 -4.96
N GLN A 121 19.14 -17.41 -5.43
CA GLN A 121 17.80 -17.97 -5.53
C GLN A 121 17.10 -18.09 -4.16
N ILE A 122 15.79 -17.94 -4.17
CA ILE A 122 14.93 -18.12 -3.00
C ILE A 122 14.44 -19.56 -3.01
N ASN A 123 14.86 -20.35 -2.02
CA ASN A 123 14.56 -21.76 -1.92
C ASN A 123 13.27 -21.99 -1.13
N THR A 124 12.13 -21.70 -1.74
CA THR A 124 10.84 -22.09 -1.19
C THR A 124 10.09 -23.00 -2.14
N THR A 125 9.40 -24.01 -1.60
CA THR A 125 8.53 -24.91 -2.34
C THR A 125 7.07 -24.47 -2.31
N LYS A 126 6.74 -23.54 -1.42
CA LYS A 126 5.38 -23.04 -1.26
C LYS A 126 5.07 -21.98 -2.32
N ARG A 127 3.90 -22.10 -2.91
CA ARG A 127 3.39 -21.14 -3.91
C ARG A 127 1.92 -20.83 -3.64
N ARG A 128 1.50 -19.63 -3.98
CA ARG A 128 0.10 -19.20 -3.88
C ARG A 128 -0.34 -18.53 -5.18
N PRO A 129 -1.58 -18.77 -5.64
CA PRO A 129 -2.16 -18.00 -6.74
C PRO A 129 -2.16 -16.50 -6.41
N ILE A 130 -1.80 -15.68 -7.38
CA ILE A 130 -1.85 -14.22 -7.19
C ILE A 130 -3.28 -13.70 -7.11
N GLU A 131 -4.21 -14.35 -7.79
CA GLU A 131 -5.64 -14.06 -7.69
C GLU A 131 -6.31 -15.13 -6.82
N SER A 132 -6.86 -14.68 -5.71
CA SER A 132 -7.61 -15.50 -4.76
C SER A 132 -8.83 -14.73 -4.26
N PRO A 133 -9.95 -15.40 -4.02
CA PRO A 133 -11.11 -14.73 -3.44
C PRO A 133 -10.79 -14.23 -2.02
N ALA A 134 -11.31 -13.06 -1.69
CA ALA A 134 -11.22 -12.55 -0.33
C ALA A 134 -11.98 -13.42 0.67
N VAL A 135 -11.52 -13.45 1.92
CA VAL A 135 -12.23 -14.16 3.00
C VAL A 135 -13.63 -13.57 3.16
N GLY A 136 -14.63 -14.45 3.17
CA GLY A 136 -16.02 -14.06 3.32
C GLY A 136 -16.35 -13.46 4.70
N VAL A 137 -17.55 -12.89 4.84
CA VAL A 137 -17.99 -12.16 6.05
C VAL A 137 -17.85 -13.02 7.32
N MET A 138 -18.18 -14.30 7.26
CA MET A 138 -18.12 -15.19 8.42
C MET A 138 -16.70 -15.52 8.88
N GLY A 139 -15.71 -15.38 7.99
CA GLY A 139 -14.30 -15.59 8.33
C GLY A 139 -13.59 -14.35 8.86
N ARG A 140 -14.25 -13.18 8.89
CA ARG A 140 -13.66 -11.93 9.35
C ARG A 140 -13.93 -11.64 10.81
N LYS A 141 -12.97 -11.01 11.47
CA LYS A 141 -13.09 -10.39 12.79
C LYS A 141 -13.18 -8.88 12.69
N SER A 142 -13.85 -8.25 13.65
CA SER A 142 -13.86 -6.80 13.78
C SER A 142 -12.45 -6.26 14.05
N VAL A 143 -12.12 -5.14 13.43
CA VAL A 143 -10.86 -4.43 13.64
C VAL A 143 -10.91 -3.70 14.98
N SER A 144 -10.09 -4.14 15.93
CA SER A 144 -10.06 -3.61 17.30
C SER A 144 -8.67 -3.58 17.92
N VAL A 145 -7.66 -4.07 17.20
CA VAL A 145 -6.26 -4.04 17.64
C VAL A 145 -5.56 -2.88 16.95
N PRO A 146 -4.93 -1.95 17.70
CA PRO A 146 -4.21 -0.84 17.10
C PRO A 146 -3.06 -1.29 16.22
N PHE A 147 -2.93 -0.64 15.06
CA PHE A 147 -1.72 -0.64 14.26
C PHE A 147 -0.99 0.68 14.52
N GLN A 148 0.07 0.64 15.31
CA GLN A 148 0.81 1.83 15.69
C GLN A 148 1.75 2.23 14.53
N THR A 149 1.52 3.41 13.97
CA THR A 149 2.38 3.94 12.89
C THR A 149 3.63 4.62 13.42
N GLY A 150 3.66 4.94 14.71
CA GLY A 150 4.71 5.74 15.31
C GLY A 150 4.66 7.22 14.89
N ILE A 151 3.63 7.64 14.17
CA ILE A 151 3.42 9.01 13.71
C ILE A 151 2.31 9.63 14.55
N LYS A 152 2.66 10.62 15.39
CA LYS A 152 1.73 11.26 16.33
C LYS A 152 0.42 11.71 15.69
N ALA A 153 0.52 12.38 14.54
CA ALA A 153 -0.65 12.90 13.84
C ALA A 153 -1.59 11.79 13.34
N ILE A 154 -1.07 10.62 12.94
CA ILE A 154 -1.89 9.49 12.52
C ILE A 154 -2.48 8.79 13.74
N ASP A 155 -1.62 8.36 14.67
CA ASP A 155 -2.05 7.54 15.82
C ASP A 155 -3.05 8.28 16.71
N ALA A 156 -2.97 9.64 16.77
CA ALA A 156 -3.89 10.46 17.53
C ALA A 156 -5.17 10.86 16.78
N LEU A 157 -5.07 11.25 15.49
CA LEU A 157 -6.18 11.86 14.76
C LEU A 157 -6.89 10.93 13.80
N VAL A 158 -6.16 9.97 13.19
CA VAL A 158 -6.65 9.06 12.15
C VAL A 158 -6.13 7.65 12.43
N PRO A 159 -6.49 7.05 13.57
CA PRO A 159 -5.91 5.78 14.00
C PRO A 159 -6.24 4.64 13.06
N ILE A 160 -5.26 3.77 12.87
CA ILE A 160 -5.35 2.58 12.02
C ILE A 160 -5.39 1.33 12.88
N GLY A 161 -6.24 0.39 12.53
CA GLY A 161 -6.31 -0.92 13.18
C GLY A 161 -5.72 -2.04 12.34
N ARG A 162 -5.25 -3.10 12.98
CA ARG A 162 -4.76 -4.31 12.30
C ARG A 162 -5.88 -4.98 11.53
N GLY A 163 -5.71 -5.09 10.22
CA GLY A 163 -6.74 -5.58 9.29
C GLY A 163 -7.54 -4.48 8.58
N GLN A 164 -7.23 -3.21 8.82
CA GLN A 164 -7.86 -2.06 8.17
C GLN A 164 -7.19 -1.73 6.84
N ARG A 165 -7.96 -1.14 5.92
CA ARG A 165 -7.49 -0.55 4.67
C ARG A 165 -7.53 0.96 4.81
N GLU A 166 -6.38 1.60 4.94
CA GLU A 166 -6.29 3.05 5.08
C GLU A 166 -5.55 3.65 3.89
N LEU A 167 -6.27 4.44 3.10
CA LEU A 167 -5.72 5.08 1.92
C LEU A 167 -4.80 6.24 2.30
N ILE A 168 -3.61 6.28 1.70
CA ILE A 168 -2.71 7.44 1.77
C ILE A 168 -2.77 8.17 0.43
N ILE A 169 -3.35 9.37 0.42
CA ILE A 169 -3.67 10.11 -0.78
C ILE A 169 -3.08 11.53 -0.74
N GLY A 170 -2.59 12.00 -1.87
CA GLY A 170 -2.03 13.35 -2.00
C GLY A 170 -1.18 13.50 -3.27
N ASP A 171 -0.77 14.72 -3.56
CA ASP A 171 0.05 15.04 -4.72
C ASP A 171 1.45 14.41 -4.65
N ARG A 172 2.20 14.53 -5.72
CA ARG A 172 3.62 14.10 -5.74
C ARG A 172 4.42 14.85 -4.69
N GLN A 173 5.37 14.14 -4.06
CA GLN A 173 6.31 14.72 -3.08
C GLN A 173 5.68 15.31 -1.81
N THR A 174 4.46 14.93 -1.46
CA THR A 174 3.80 15.35 -0.21
C THR A 174 4.16 14.50 1.01
N GLY A 175 5.04 13.48 0.85
CA GLY A 175 5.51 12.64 1.94
C GLY A 175 4.81 11.28 2.08
N LYS A 176 4.05 10.81 1.07
CA LYS A 176 3.38 9.49 1.11
C LYS A 176 4.34 8.35 1.47
N THR A 177 5.45 8.26 0.75
CA THR A 177 6.47 7.22 0.98
C THR A 177 7.11 7.34 2.36
N ALA A 178 7.29 8.57 2.88
CA ALA A 178 7.81 8.78 4.23
C ALA A 178 6.87 8.20 5.31
N VAL A 179 5.56 8.44 5.18
CA VAL A 179 4.55 7.86 6.08
C VAL A 179 4.61 6.33 6.08
N ALA A 180 4.76 5.71 4.90
CA ALA A 180 4.88 4.26 4.82
C ALA A 180 6.16 3.73 5.46
N ILE A 181 7.30 4.35 5.17
CA ILE A 181 8.59 3.94 5.74
C ILE A 181 8.51 4.05 7.27
N ASP A 182 8.06 5.19 7.81
CA ASP A 182 7.95 5.37 9.26
C ASP A 182 7.00 4.36 9.90
N SER A 183 5.88 4.04 9.23
CA SER A 183 4.96 2.99 9.67
C SER A 183 5.61 1.60 9.68
N ILE A 184 6.48 1.29 8.72
CA ILE A 184 7.27 0.05 8.70
C ILE A 184 8.33 0.07 9.82
N LEU A 185 9.06 1.16 9.98
CA LEU A 185 10.07 1.29 11.03
C LEU A 185 9.47 1.12 12.44
N ALA A 186 8.25 1.60 12.65
CA ALA A 186 7.52 1.46 13.91
C ALA A 186 7.16 0.00 14.26
N GLN A 187 7.19 -0.93 13.30
CA GLN A 187 6.87 -2.34 13.55
C GLN A 187 8.03 -3.13 14.16
N LYS A 188 9.19 -2.53 14.37
CA LYS A 188 10.33 -3.21 15.01
C LYS A 188 9.94 -3.76 16.38
N GLY A 189 10.02 -5.08 16.54
CA GLY A 189 9.64 -5.76 17.78
C GLY A 189 8.13 -5.92 18.02
N GLN A 190 7.27 -5.60 17.05
CA GLN A 190 5.80 -5.71 17.16
C GLN A 190 5.22 -7.02 16.61
N ASP A 191 6.07 -7.96 16.18
CA ASP A 191 5.68 -9.23 15.52
C ASP A 191 4.75 -8.99 14.30
N VAL A 192 5.07 -7.96 13.50
CA VAL A 192 4.37 -7.62 12.26
C VAL A 192 5.32 -7.78 11.10
N ILE A 193 4.90 -8.53 10.08
CA ILE A 193 5.64 -8.67 8.82
C ILE A 193 5.23 -7.52 7.91
N CYS A 194 6.20 -6.89 7.26
CA CYS A 194 5.96 -5.78 6.36
C CYS A 194 6.18 -6.21 4.91
N ILE A 195 5.32 -5.73 4.01
CA ILE A 195 5.47 -5.92 2.57
C ILE A 195 5.36 -4.56 1.90
N TYR A 196 6.40 -4.16 1.18
CA TYR A 196 6.41 -2.93 0.41
C TYR A 196 6.37 -3.25 -1.08
N VAL A 197 5.26 -2.89 -1.74
CA VAL A 197 5.06 -3.12 -3.17
C VAL A 197 5.27 -1.82 -3.92
N ALA A 198 6.41 -1.70 -4.61
CA ALA A 198 6.75 -0.58 -5.47
C ALA A 198 6.21 -0.81 -6.88
N ILE A 199 5.26 0.02 -7.32
CA ILE A 199 4.57 -0.13 -8.60
C ILE A 199 4.92 1.05 -9.51
N GLY A 200 5.63 0.79 -10.60
CA GLY A 200 6.03 1.80 -11.57
C GLY A 200 6.91 2.92 -10.97
N GLN A 201 7.64 2.61 -9.91
CA GLN A 201 8.60 3.54 -9.30
C GLN A 201 9.94 3.49 -10.05
N LYS A 202 10.70 4.58 -9.98
CA LYS A 202 12.08 4.60 -10.50
C LYS A 202 12.94 3.68 -9.64
N GLU A 203 13.83 2.92 -10.26
CA GLU A 203 14.76 2.01 -9.55
C GLU A 203 15.58 2.73 -8.48
N SER A 204 16.01 3.97 -8.74
CA SER A 204 16.72 4.79 -7.77
C SER A 204 15.87 5.13 -6.52
N THR A 205 14.56 5.25 -6.69
CA THR A 205 13.62 5.48 -5.57
C THR A 205 13.47 4.22 -4.74
N VAL A 206 13.25 3.08 -5.40
CA VAL A 206 13.14 1.77 -4.73
C VAL A 206 14.42 1.44 -3.97
N ARG A 207 15.59 1.67 -4.59
CA ARG A 207 16.87 1.46 -3.96
C ARG A 207 17.03 2.29 -2.68
N ARG A 208 16.63 3.57 -2.71
CA ARG A 208 16.66 4.43 -1.52
C ARG A 208 15.76 3.89 -0.40
N VAL A 209 14.55 3.41 -0.73
CA VAL A 209 13.67 2.78 0.25
C VAL A 209 14.33 1.56 0.89
N VAL A 210 14.90 0.67 0.07
CA VAL A 210 15.59 -0.53 0.55
C VAL A 210 16.80 -0.17 1.43
N GLU A 211 17.60 0.82 1.03
CA GLU A 211 18.73 1.30 1.82
C GLU A 211 18.26 1.86 3.18
N THR A 212 17.22 2.71 3.19
CA THR A 212 16.66 3.25 4.43
C THR A 212 16.14 2.15 5.35
N LEU A 213 15.39 1.17 4.81
CA LEU A 213 14.91 0.04 5.61
C LEU A 213 16.08 -0.77 6.19
N LYS A 214 17.14 -0.97 5.42
CA LYS A 214 18.35 -1.70 5.85
C LYS A 214 19.10 -0.94 6.94
N GLU A 215 19.32 0.36 6.80
CA GLU A 215 20.02 1.21 7.78
C GLU A 215 19.34 1.20 9.15
N HIS A 216 18.00 1.10 9.18
CA HIS A 216 17.21 1.04 10.41
C HIS A 216 16.94 -0.40 10.91
N GLY A 217 17.47 -1.42 10.21
CA GLY A 217 17.23 -2.83 10.56
C GLY A 217 15.78 -3.29 10.30
N ALA A 218 15.03 -2.56 9.48
CA ALA A 218 13.65 -2.90 9.15
C ALA A 218 13.53 -3.89 7.98
N LEU A 219 14.59 -4.07 7.21
CA LEU A 219 14.61 -5.06 6.14
C LEU A 219 14.50 -6.50 6.70
N ASP A 220 14.93 -6.73 7.93
CA ASP A 220 14.91 -8.05 8.58
C ASP A 220 13.49 -8.61 8.80
N TYR A 221 12.47 -7.78 8.71
CA TYR A 221 11.04 -8.18 8.78
C TYR A 221 10.23 -7.65 7.60
N THR A 222 10.89 -7.23 6.51
CA THR A 222 10.23 -6.63 5.35
C THR A 222 10.55 -7.39 4.07
N ILE A 223 9.52 -7.65 3.25
CA ILE A 223 9.62 -8.12 1.87
C ILE A 223 9.40 -6.91 0.96
N VAL A 224 10.25 -6.74 -0.05
CA VAL A 224 10.07 -5.70 -1.06
C VAL A 224 9.73 -6.34 -2.40
N VAL A 225 8.57 -6.00 -2.96
CA VAL A 225 8.16 -6.42 -4.31
C VAL A 225 8.29 -5.22 -5.23
N THR A 226 9.04 -5.32 -6.31
CA THR A 226 9.28 -4.19 -7.20
C THR A 226 8.94 -4.46 -8.65
N ALA A 227 8.07 -3.63 -9.22
CA ALA A 227 7.85 -3.50 -10.64
C ALA A 227 8.27 -2.09 -11.05
N SER A 228 9.47 -1.96 -11.62
CA SER A 228 10.04 -0.65 -11.95
C SER A 228 9.32 0.02 -13.13
N ALA A 229 9.47 1.34 -13.24
CA ALA A 229 8.88 2.11 -14.34
C ALA A 229 9.41 1.74 -15.74
N SER A 230 10.52 1.01 -15.81
CA SER A 230 11.11 0.50 -17.06
C SER A 230 10.58 -0.87 -17.47
N GLN A 231 9.83 -1.53 -16.59
CA GLN A 231 9.25 -2.84 -16.86
C GLN A 231 7.94 -2.73 -17.64
N PRO A 232 7.56 -3.77 -18.40
CA PRO A 232 6.30 -3.82 -19.14
C PRO A 232 5.07 -3.66 -18.23
N ALA A 233 4.02 -3.02 -18.74
CA ALA A 233 2.76 -2.80 -18.03
C ALA A 233 2.16 -4.04 -17.35
N PRO A 234 2.25 -5.26 -17.93
CA PRO A 234 1.80 -6.49 -17.26
C PRO A 234 2.39 -6.71 -15.88
N LEU A 235 3.68 -6.44 -15.69
CA LEU A 235 4.35 -6.62 -14.41
C LEU A 235 3.88 -5.59 -13.37
N LEU A 236 3.61 -4.36 -13.80
CA LEU A 236 3.03 -3.34 -12.94
C LEU A 236 1.61 -3.71 -12.48
N TYR A 237 0.82 -4.30 -13.41
CA TYR A 237 -0.54 -4.77 -13.12
C TYR A 237 -0.56 -5.87 -12.06
N ILE A 238 0.30 -6.89 -12.18
CA ILE A 238 0.30 -8.05 -11.27
C ILE A 238 1.02 -7.81 -9.94
N ALA A 239 1.90 -6.80 -9.84
CA ALA A 239 2.74 -6.57 -8.65
C ALA A 239 1.95 -6.51 -7.34
N PRO A 240 0.85 -5.75 -7.20
CA PRO A 240 0.10 -5.72 -5.95
C PRO A 240 -0.59 -7.05 -5.64
N TYR A 241 -1.02 -7.81 -6.65
CA TYR A 241 -1.59 -9.15 -6.43
C TYR A 241 -0.54 -10.15 -5.98
N ALA A 242 0.68 -10.08 -6.52
CA ALA A 242 1.81 -10.87 -6.03
C ALA A 242 2.12 -10.54 -4.57
N GLY A 243 2.19 -9.26 -4.22
CA GLY A 243 2.43 -8.80 -2.85
C GLY A 243 1.37 -9.29 -1.87
N VAL A 244 0.08 -9.20 -2.20
CA VAL A 244 -0.98 -9.66 -1.30
C VAL A 244 -1.03 -11.17 -1.19
N ALA A 245 -0.68 -11.92 -2.23
CA ALA A 245 -0.56 -13.39 -2.14
C ALA A 245 0.55 -13.80 -1.16
N MET A 246 1.67 -13.07 -1.15
CA MET A 246 2.73 -13.26 -0.14
C MET A 246 2.23 -12.90 1.27
N ALA A 247 1.45 -11.82 1.42
CA ALA A 247 0.87 -11.41 2.69
C ALA A 247 -0.12 -12.44 3.26
N GLU A 248 -0.94 -13.03 2.41
CA GLU A 248 -1.93 -14.05 2.80
C GLU A 248 -1.29 -15.31 3.39
N GLU A 249 -0.11 -15.71 2.92
CA GLU A 249 0.60 -16.85 3.52
C GLU A 249 0.85 -16.62 5.01
N PHE A 250 1.27 -15.42 5.39
CA PHE A 250 1.50 -15.09 6.80
C PHE A 250 0.20 -14.90 7.57
N MET A 251 -0.80 -14.22 6.98
CA MET A 251 -2.12 -14.00 7.62
C MET A 251 -2.79 -15.32 7.99
N PHE A 252 -2.82 -16.29 7.08
CA PHE A 252 -3.42 -17.61 7.33
C PHE A 252 -2.59 -18.48 8.27
N ASN A 253 -1.32 -18.13 8.50
CA ASN A 253 -0.47 -18.73 9.53
C ASN A 253 -0.49 -17.95 10.86
N GLY A 254 -1.48 -17.08 11.08
CA GLY A 254 -1.70 -16.38 12.35
C GLY A 254 -0.82 -15.17 12.59
N LYS A 255 -0.13 -14.66 11.56
CA LYS A 255 0.71 -13.48 11.66
C LYS A 255 -0.03 -12.21 11.24
N ASP A 256 0.34 -11.08 11.84
CA ASP A 256 -0.10 -9.78 11.38
C ASP A 256 0.84 -9.25 10.32
N VAL A 257 0.26 -8.71 9.24
CA VAL A 257 1.01 -8.17 8.10
C VAL A 257 0.56 -6.74 7.84
N VAL A 258 1.50 -5.86 7.50
CA VAL A 258 1.21 -4.59 6.84
C VAL A 258 1.69 -4.64 5.39
N ILE A 259 0.84 -4.26 4.46
CA ILE A 259 1.18 -4.18 3.04
C ILE A 259 0.98 -2.76 2.53
N VAL A 260 2.03 -2.21 1.92
CA VAL A 260 2.02 -0.90 1.28
C VAL A 260 1.98 -1.08 -0.24
N TYR A 261 1.08 -0.38 -0.92
CA TYR A 261 1.01 -0.34 -2.38
C TYR A 261 1.39 1.04 -2.90
N ASP A 262 2.61 1.23 -3.32
CA ASP A 262 3.15 2.53 -3.81
C ASP A 262 3.40 2.49 -5.33
N ASP A 263 2.44 2.87 -6.19
CA ASP A 263 1.09 3.33 -5.93
C ASP A 263 0.04 2.66 -6.87
N LEU A 264 -1.21 2.64 -6.44
CA LEU A 264 -2.31 2.06 -7.22
C LEU A 264 -2.72 2.91 -8.43
N SER A 265 -2.39 4.20 -8.47
CA SER A 265 -2.62 5.04 -9.65
C SER A 265 -1.83 4.53 -10.86
N LYS A 266 -0.60 4.08 -10.64
CA LYS A 266 0.24 3.49 -11.69
C LYS A 266 -0.22 2.09 -12.08
N GLN A 267 -0.71 1.29 -11.13
CA GLN A 267 -1.37 0.02 -11.46
C GLN A 267 -2.57 0.24 -12.38
N ALA A 268 -3.43 1.22 -12.04
CA ALA A 268 -4.59 1.55 -12.87
C ALA A 268 -4.18 2.02 -14.27
N ALA A 269 -3.12 2.84 -14.39
CA ALA A 269 -2.59 3.27 -15.67
C ALA A 269 -2.07 2.10 -16.51
N ALA A 270 -1.34 1.16 -15.91
CA ALA A 270 -0.88 -0.06 -16.56
C ALA A 270 -2.05 -0.94 -17.02
N TYR A 271 -3.07 -1.08 -16.18
CA TYR A 271 -4.29 -1.84 -16.54
C TYR A 271 -5.08 -1.18 -17.68
N ARG A 272 -5.14 0.15 -17.70
CA ARG A 272 -5.72 0.92 -18.83
C ARG A 272 -4.96 0.64 -20.12
N GLU A 273 -3.64 0.70 -20.10
CA GLU A 273 -2.78 0.40 -21.24
C GLU A 273 -3.04 -1.02 -21.78
N LEU A 274 -3.01 -2.04 -20.92
CA LEU A 274 -3.29 -3.42 -21.28
C LEU A 274 -4.68 -3.60 -21.86
N SER A 275 -5.69 -2.96 -21.26
CA SER A 275 -7.09 -3.06 -21.74
C SER A 275 -7.29 -2.43 -23.11
N LEU A 276 -6.63 -1.32 -23.39
CA LEU A 276 -6.65 -0.67 -24.70
C LEU A 276 -5.96 -1.52 -25.77
N LEU A 277 -4.81 -2.11 -25.44
CA LEU A 277 -4.07 -3.02 -26.33
C LEU A 277 -4.88 -4.29 -26.63
N LEU A 278 -5.59 -4.83 -25.64
CA LEU A 278 -6.54 -5.94 -25.81
C LEU A 278 -7.85 -5.53 -26.50
N LYS A 279 -7.95 -4.27 -26.96
CA LYS A 279 -9.14 -3.71 -27.66
C LYS A 279 -10.43 -3.76 -26.83
N ARG A 280 -10.31 -3.76 -25.49
CA ARG A 280 -11.46 -3.61 -24.59
C ARG A 280 -12.03 -2.18 -24.71
N PRO A 281 -13.35 -1.99 -24.71
CA PRO A 281 -13.95 -0.66 -24.85
C PRO A 281 -13.57 0.23 -23.65
N PRO A 282 -13.06 1.46 -23.91
CA PRO A 282 -12.73 2.41 -22.86
C PRO A 282 -13.97 3.07 -22.27
N GLY A 283 -13.91 3.35 -20.96
CA GLY A 283 -14.89 4.15 -20.23
C GLY A 283 -14.36 5.54 -19.84
N ARG A 284 -14.73 6.02 -18.65
CA ARG A 284 -14.30 7.32 -18.13
C ARG A 284 -12.77 7.39 -18.04
N GLU A 285 -12.18 8.50 -18.52
CA GLU A 285 -10.73 8.74 -18.58
C GLU A 285 -9.95 7.62 -19.29
N ALA A 286 -10.60 6.97 -20.26
CA ALA A 286 -10.10 5.81 -21.00
C ALA A 286 -9.80 4.56 -20.14
N TYR A 287 -10.21 4.52 -18.89
CA TYR A 287 -10.13 3.31 -18.07
C TYR A 287 -11.17 2.28 -18.51
N PRO A 288 -10.87 0.98 -18.40
CA PRO A 288 -11.87 -0.06 -18.67
C PRO A 288 -12.98 -0.03 -17.60
N GLY A 289 -14.17 -0.54 -17.95
CA GLY A 289 -15.34 -0.50 -17.07
C GLY A 289 -15.16 -1.26 -15.75
N ASP A 290 -14.21 -2.18 -15.69
CA ASP A 290 -13.90 -3.01 -14.51
C ASP A 290 -12.74 -2.48 -13.63
N VAL A 291 -12.29 -1.24 -13.85
CA VAL A 291 -11.18 -0.66 -13.04
C VAL A 291 -11.53 -0.55 -11.55
N PHE A 292 -12.80 -0.37 -11.20
CA PHE A 292 -13.24 -0.45 -9.81
C PHE A 292 -12.98 -1.86 -9.23
N TYR A 293 -13.32 -2.89 -9.98
CA TYR A 293 -13.11 -4.29 -9.59
C TYR A 293 -11.62 -4.64 -9.49
N LEU A 294 -10.76 -4.03 -10.31
CA LEU A 294 -9.30 -4.16 -10.19
C LEU A 294 -8.82 -3.87 -8.76
N HIS A 295 -9.22 -2.75 -8.18
CA HIS A 295 -8.80 -2.34 -6.84
C HIS A 295 -9.63 -2.99 -5.74
N SER A 296 -10.93 -3.22 -5.94
CA SER A 296 -11.77 -3.81 -4.90
C SER A 296 -11.40 -5.27 -4.61
N ARG A 297 -11.18 -6.10 -5.65
CA ARG A 297 -10.76 -7.49 -5.44
C ARG A 297 -9.36 -7.62 -4.82
N LEU A 298 -8.50 -6.61 -5.00
CA LEU A 298 -7.21 -6.53 -4.33
C LEU A 298 -7.37 -6.17 -2.85
N LEU A 299 -8.04 -5.05 -2.59
CA LEU A 299 -8.11 -4.45 -1.24
C LEU A 299 -9.04 -5.21 -0.30
N GLU A 300 -10.06 -5.91 -0.82
CA GLU A 300 -10.92 -6.77 -0.01
C GLU A 300 -10.18 -7.99 0.59
N ARG A 301 -9.02 -8.34 0.09
CA ARG A 301 -8.16 -9.40 0.66
C ARG A 301 -7.49 -8.96 1.96
N ALA A 302 -7.35 -7.66 2.18
CA ALA A 302 -6.90 -7.12 3.46
C ALA A 302 -8.04 -7.15 4.47
N ALA A 303 -7.83 -7.88 5.56
CA ALA A 303 -8.81 -8.08 6.62
C ALA A 303 -8.12 -8.61 7.89
N ARG A 304 -8.84 -8.60 9.00
CA ARG A 304 -8.54 -9.42 10.17
C ARG A 304 -9.39 -10.68 10.09
N VAL A 305 -8.78 -11.84 10.15
CA VAL A 305 -9.48 -13.12 10.05
C VAL A 305 -9.67 -13.76 11.41
N ASN A 306 -10.68 -14.64 11.50
CA ASN A 306 -10.93 -15.42 12.72
C ASN A 306 -9.97 -16.62 12.81
N GLU A 307 -10.06 -17.37 13.90
CA GLU A 307 -9.18 -18.50 14.20
C GLU A 307 -9.31 -19.63 13.19
N ASP A 308 -10.50 -19.82 12.57
CA ASP A 308 -10.72 -20.85 11.53
C ASP A 308 -9.88 -20.57 10.28
N PHE A 309 -9.49 -19.31 10.09
CA PHE A 309 -8.63 -18.84 9.02
C PHE A 309 -7.24 -18.43 9.51
N GLY A 310 -6.80 -18.91 10.67
CA GLY A 310 -5.46 -18.68 11.23
C GLY A 310 -5.36 -17.53 12.23
N GLY A 311 -6.35 -16.62 12.30
CA GLY A 311 -6.40 -15.55 13.33
C GLY A 311 -5.51 -14.32 13.06
N GLY A 312 -4.79 -14.29 11.94
CA GLY A 312 -3.92 -13.17 11.57
C GLY A 312 -4.65 -11.99 10.92
N SER A 313 -3.89 -11.01 10.43
CA SER A 313 -4.44 -9.86 9.73
C SER A 313 -3.54 -9.33 8.61
N ILE A 314 -4.14 -8.68 7.62
CA ILE A 314 -3.44 -7.84 6.64
C ILE A 314 -3.99 -6.43 6.74
N THR A 315 -3.13 -5.48 7.14
CA THR A 315 -3.41 -4.05 7.13
C THR A 315 -2.88 -3.47 5.82
N ALA A 316 -3.75 -2.86 5.01
CA ALA A 316 -3.36 -2.32 3.72
C ALA A 316 -3.22 -0.80 3.76
N LEU A 317 -2.11 -0.30 3.26
CA LEU A 317 -1.81 1.11 3.05
C LEU A 317 -1.64 1.38 1.54
N PRO A 318 -2.75 1.45 0.76
CA PRO A 318 -2.67 1.82 -0.63
C PRO A 318 -2.36 3.30 -0.79
N PHE A 319 -1.53 3.63 -1.79
CA PHE A 319 -1.27 5.01 -2.20
C PHE A 319 -2.03 5.33 -3.46
N VAL A 320 -2.60 6.53 -3.50
CA VAL A 320 -3.18 7.14 -4.70
C VAL A 320 -2.59 8.54 -4.87
N GLU A 321 -2.16 8.83 -6.08
CA GLU A 321 -1.62 10.13 -6.45
C GLU A 321 -2.75 11.04 -6.94
N THR A 322 -2.82 12.25 -6.41
CA THR A 322 -3.69 13.33 -6.90
C THR A 322 -2.91 14.31 -7.77
N GLN A 323 -3.63 15.11 -8.53
CA GLN A 323 -3.10 16.27 -9.25
C GLN A 323 -3.78 17.53 -8.70
N ALA A 324 -2.98 18.47 -8.20
CA ALA A 324 -3.48 19.71 -7.57
C ALA A 324 -4.51 19.47 -6.45
N GLY A 325 -4.35 18.38 -5.70
CA GLY A 325 -5.26 18.03 -4.59
C GLY A 325 -6.65 17.54 -5.01
N ASP A 326 -6.88 17.23 -6.29
CA ASP A 326 -8.19 16.77 -6.77
C ASP A 326 -8.50 15.33 -6.33
N ILE A 327 -9.27 15.20 -5.25
CA ILE A 327 -9.78 13.93 -4.74
C ILE A 327 -11.04 13.45 -5.48
N SER A 328 -11.63 14.28 -6.35
CA SER A 328 -12.84 13.96 -7.10
C SER A 328 -12.56 13.24 -8.42
N ALA A 329 -11.29 13.10 -8.80
CA ALA A 329 -10.85 12.34 -9.96
C ALA A 329 -11.27 10.86 -9.87
N TYR A 330 -11.26 10.16 -10.99
CA TYR A 330 -11.89 8.83 -11.09
C TYR A 330 -11.24 7.77 -10.19
N ILE A 331 -9.93 7.62 -10.22
CA ILE A 331 -9.23 6.62 -9.40
C ILE A 331 -9.27 6.97 -7.90
N PRO A 332 -8.98 8.23 -7.47
CA PRO A 332 -9.17 8.63 -6.08
C PRO A 332 -10.54 8.28 -5.51
N THR A 333 -11.62 8.68 -6.21
CA THR A 333 -13.01 8.43 -5.78
C THR A 333 -13.29 6.94 -5.61
N ASN A 334 -12.83 6.10 -6.55
CA ASN A 334 -13.00 4.65 -6.47
C ASN A 334 -12.30 4.07 -5.23
N VAL A 335 -11.04 4.42 -5.01
CA VAL A 335 -10.26 3.84 -3.91
C VAL A 335 -10.74 4.35 -2.55
N ILE A 336 -11.14 5.62 -2.43
CA ILE A 336 -11.78 6.16 -1.21
C ILE A 336 -13.03 5.35 -0.84
N SER A 337 -13.83 4.94 -1.83
CA SER A 337 -15.06 4.17 -1.57
C SER A 337 -14.79 2.73 -1.12
N ILE A 338 -13.66 2.13 -1.55
CA ILE A 338 -13.27 0.75 -1.21
C ILE A 338 -12.62 0.68 0.18
N THR A 339 -11.90 1.73 0.58
CA THR A 339 -11.10 1.74 1.81
C THR A 339 -11.92 2.12 3.06
N ASP A 340 -11.38 1.81 4.23
CA ASP A 340 -11.99 2.09 5.54
C ASP A 340 -11.63 3.48 6.08
N GLY A 341 -11.09 4.33 5.24
CA GLY A 341 -10.68 5.69 5.53
C GLY A 341 -9.54 6.16 4.64
N GLN A 342 -9.14 7.41 4.83
CA GLN A 342 -8.04 8.02 4.09
C GLN A 342 -7.25 9.00 4.94
N ILE A 343 -5.95 9.04 4.69
CA ILE A 343 -5.02 10.06 5.17
C ILE A 343 -4.69 10.98 3.99
N PHE A 344 -5.17 12.20 4.04
CA PHE A 344 -4.95 13.20 2.99
C PHE A 344 -3.71 14.04 3.29
N LEU A 345 -2.69 13.95 2.43
CA LEU A 345 -1.47 14.74 2.49
C LEU A 345 -1.60 15.95 1.57
N GLN A 346 -1.62 17.13 2.15
CA GLN A 346 -1.87 18.39 1.45
C GLN A 346 -0.56 19.12 1.13
N SER A 347 -0.40 19.56 -0.12
CA SER A 347 0.81 20.21 -0.62
C SER A 347 1.09 21.53 0.13
N ASP A 348 0.07 22.35 0.38
CA ASP A 348 0.24 23.63 1.08
C ASP A 348 0.80 23.47 2.49
N LEU A 349 0.33 22.44 3.22
CA LEU A 349 0.87 22.08 4.54
C LEU A 349 2.32 21.64 4.45
N PHE A 350 2.65 20.84 3.44
CA PHE A 350 4.02 20.35 3.24
C PHE A 350 5.00 21.50 2.98
N PHE A 351 4.64 22.42 2.10
CA PHE A 351 5.49 23.56 1.73
C PHE A 351 5.54 24.63 2.81
N SER A 352 4.51 24.74 3.67
CA SER A 352 4.54 25.61 4.86
C SER A 352 5.36 25.04 6.03
N GLY A 353 5.96 23.83 5.84
CA GLY A 353 6.82 23.21 6.87
C GLY A 353 6.07 22.37 7.90
N ILE A 354 4.78 22.11 7.70
CA ILE A 354 4.01 21.17 8.54
C ILE A 354 4.24 19.75 8.01
N ARG A 355 5.04 18.98 8.71
CA ARG A 355 5.43 17.61 8.32
C ARG A 355 5.28 16.66 9.49
N PRO A 356 4.49 15.56 9.34
CA PRO A 356 3.76 15.14 8.13
C PRO A 356 2.63 16.11 7.75
N ALA A 357 2.38 16.27 6.45
CA ALA A 357 1.46 17.24 5.90
C ALA A 357 -0.01 16.76 5.93
N ILE A 358 -0.45 16.19 7.05
CA ILE A 358 -1.75 15.55 7.19
C ILE A 358 -2.84 16.62 7.39
N ASN A 359 -3.80 16.64 6.49
CA ASN A 359 -5.00 17.45 6.67
C ASN A 359 -6.00 16.71 7.57
N ALA A 360 -6.11 17.14 8.83
CA ALA A 360 -6.98 16.52 9.84
C ALA A 360 -8.48 16.64 9.49
N GLY A 361 -8.88 17.64 8.70
CA GLY A 361 -10.27 17.84 8.28
C GLY A 361 -10.72 16.82 7.22
N LEU A 362 -9.86 16.55 6.22
CA LEU A 362 -10.14 15.64 5.10
C LEU A 362 -9.76 14.20 5.38
N SER A 363 -8.92 13.95 6.39
CA SER A 363 -8.50 12.60 6.78
C SER A 363 -9.55 11.97 7.68
N VAL A 364 -9.86 10.70 7.44
CA VAL A 364 -10.92 9.97 8.16
C VAL A 364 -10.47 8.53 8.40
N SER A 365 -10.65 8.02 9.61
CA SER A 365 -10.64 6.58 9.92
C SER A 365 -12.04 6.13 10.30
N ARG A 366 -12.60 5.16 9.56
CA ARG A 366 -13.93 4.59 9.87
C ARG A 366 -13.89 3.65 11.07
N VAL A 367 -12.72 3.14 11.44
CA VAL A 367 -12.51 2.34 12.66
C VAL A 367 -12.38 3.26 13.88
N GLY A 368 -11.68 4.38 13.73
CA GLY A 368 -11.57 5.42 14.74
C GLY A 368 -11.03 4.93 16.08
N GLY A 369 -11.62 5.40 17.16
CA GLY A 369 -11.18 5.09 18.53
C GLY A 369 -11.20 3.62 18.93
N SER A 370 -11.79 2.71 18.13
CA SER A 370 -11.70 1.26 18.34
C SER A 370 -10.30 0.74 18.03
N ALA A 371 -9.53 1.47 17.21
CA ALA A 371 -8.15 1.17 16.86
C ALA A 371 -7.14 1.96 17.72
N GLN A 372 -7.52 2.47 18.87
CA GLN A 372 -6.64 3.16 19.81
C GLN A 372 -6.59 2.43 21.15
N ILE A 373 -5.41 2.48 21.82
CA ILE A 373 -5.33 2.12 23.23
C ILE A 373 -6.11 3.14 24.06
N LYS A 374 -6.62 2.73 25.22
CA LYS A 374 -7.44 3.60 26.08
C LYS A 374 -6.72 4.90 26.45
N ALA A 375 -5.43 4.83 26.74
CA ALA A 375 -4.61 6.01 27.04
C ALA A 375 -4.62 7.03 25.89
N MET A 376 -4.35 6.59 24.65
CA MET A 376 -4.35 7.46 23.49
C MET A 376 -5.74 8.07 23.26
N LYS A 377 -6.80 7.27 23.34
CA LYS A 377 -8.19 7.73 23.17
C LYS A 377 -8.56 8.84 24.14
N LYS A 378 -8.08 8.77 25.40
CA LYS A 378 -8.33 9.80 26.43
C LYS A 378 -7.62 11.12 26.12
N VAL A 379 -6.36 11.07 25.68
CA VAL A 379 -5.55 12.29 25.42
C VAL A 379 -5.82 12.93 24.07
N SER A 380 -6.29 12.15 23.07
CA SER A 380 -6.52 12.65 21.72
C SER A 380 -7.97 13.03 21.42
N GLY A 381 -8.90 12.80 22.36
CA GLY A 381 -10.35 12.90 22.11
C GLY A 381 -10.84 14.24 21.58
N THR A 382 -10.24 15.35 22.00
CA THR A 382 -10.61 16.72 21.57
C THR A 382 -9.71 17.28 20.48
N LEU A 383 -8.51 16.71 20.27
CA LEU A 383 -7.48 17.27 19.40
C LEU A 383 -7.97 17.61 17.99
N ARG A 384 -8.83 16.76 17.42
CA ARG A 384 -9.35 16.98 16.07
C ARG A 384 -10.27 18.22 16.01
N LEU A 385 -11.12 18.38 17.01
CA LEU A 385 -11.99 19.56 17.14
C LEU A 385 -11.17 20.82 17.39
N ASP A 386 -10.17 20.74 18.24
CA ASP A 386 -9.29 21.86 18.58
C ASP A 386 -8.51 22.34 17.35
N LEU A 387 -7.99 21.41 16.53
CA LEU A 387 -7.34 21.72 15.25
C LEU A 387 -8.29 22.31 14.21
N ALA A 388 -9.52 21.80 14.11
CA ALA A 388 -10.51 22.36 13.19
C ALA A 388 -10.86 23.81 13.58
N SER A 389 -11.13 24.04 14.87
CA SER A 389 -11.39 25.39 15.40
C SER A 389 -10.19 26.32 15.20
N TYR A 390 -8.97 25.83 15.42
CA TYR A 390 -7.75 26.60 15.17
C TYR A 390 -7.66 27.04 13.70
N ARG A 391 -7.90 26.13 12.74
CA ARG A 391 -7.84 26.45 11.30
C ARG A 391 -8.85 27.51 10.87
N GLU A 392 -10.06 27.44 11.41
CA GLU A 392 -11.07 28.46 11.19
C GLU A 392 -10.61 29.81 11.74
N LEU A 393 -10.16 29.85 13.00
CA LEU A 393 -9.68 31.06 13.64
C LEU A 393 -8.42 31.65 12.98
N GLU A 394 -7.49 30.78 12.52
CA GLU A 394 -6.28 31.21 11.80
C GLU A 394 -6.62 31.97 10.52
N SER A 395 -7.63 31.49 9.77
CA SER A 395 -8.09 32.17 8.56
C SER A 395 -8.71 33.52 8.87
N PHE A 396 -9.51 33.63 9.95
CA PHE A 396 -10.07 34.89 10.40
C PHE A 396 -9.01 35.86 10.93
N ALA A 397 -8.03 35.37 11.66
CA ALA A 397 -6.96 36.20 12.25
C ALA A 397 -6.10 36.90 11.18
N GLN A 398 -6.03 36.36 9.97
CA GLN A 398 -5.33 37.00 8.86
C GLN A 398 -6.03 38.28 8.36
N PHE A 399 -7.34 38.47 8.64
CA PHE A 399 -8.14 39.55 8.14
C PHE A 399 -8.56 40.57 9.24
N GLY A 400 -8.34 40.28 10.53
CA GLY A 400 -8.79 41.11 11.64
C GLY A 400 -7.69 41.41 12.65
N SER A 401 -7.59 42.71 13.07
CA SER A 401 -6.57 43.17 14.01
C SER A 401 -6.94 43.06 15.49
N ASP A 402 -8.22 42.97 15.84
CA ASP A 402 -8.70 42.96 17.22
C ASP A 402 -9.36 41.60 17.58
N LEU A 403 -8.55 40.68 18.07
CA LEU A 403 -9.03 39.43 18.63
C LEU A 403 -9.26 39.60 20.15
N ASP A 404 -10.38 39.07 20.64
CA ASP A 404 -10.62 38.98 22.07
C ASP A 404 -9.60 38.02 22.75
N PRO A 405 -9.36 38.16 24.07
CA PRO A 405 -8.36 37.37 24.78
C PRO A 405 -8.58 35.88 24.68
N ALA A 406 -9.83 35.39 24.70
CA ALA A 406 -10.14 33.96 24.64
C ALA A 406 -9.86 33.36 23.24
N THR A 407 -10.14 34.12 22.19
CA THR A 407 -9.79 33.72 20.81
C THR A 407 -8.30 33.72 20.60
N ARG A 408 -7.56 34.66 21.17
CA ARG A 408 -6.10 34.70 21.13
C ARG A 408 -5.48 33.48 21.84
N GLU A 409 -5.98 33.11 23.01
CA GLU A 409 -5.54 31.92 23.74
C GLU A 409 -5.74 30.64 22.93
N LYS A 410 -6.91 30.46 22.30
CA LYS A 410 -7.19 29.33 21.42
C LYS A 410 -6.26 29.29 20.23
N LEU A 411 -5.91 30.41 19.63
CA LEU A 411 -4.94 30.46 18.53
C LEU A 411 -3.55 30.08 18.99
N GLU A 412 -3.08 30.54 20.14
CA GLU A 412 -1.76 30.19 20.68
C GLU A 412 -1.69 28.70 21.03
N ARG A 413 -2.75 28.15 21.61
CA ARG A 413 -2.84 26.71 21.89
C ARG A 413 -2.87 25.90 20.59
N GLY A 414 -3.59 26.35 19.57
CA GLY A 414 -3.63 25.72 18.25
C GLY A 414 -2.27 25.69 17.56
N LYS A 415 -1.51 26.79 17.64
CA LYS A 415 -0.11 26.81 17.13
C LYS A 415 0.76 25.76 17.80
N ARG A 416 0.68 25.64 19.13
CA ARG A 416 1.41 24.62 19.89
C ARG A 416 0.96 23.21 19.51
N THR A 417 -0.33 23.00 19.28
CA THR A 417 -0.87 21.72 18.81
C THR A 417 -0.28 21.33 17.46
N VAL A 418 -0.23 22.26 16.51
CA VAL A 418 0.39 22.02 15.20
C VAL A 418 1.87 21.69 15.36
N GLU A 419 2.60 22.39 16.23
CA GLU A 419 4.03 22.15 16.44
C GLU A 419 4.30 20.79 17.09
N VAL A 420 3.51 20.40 18.09
CA VAL A 420 3.59 19.07 18.72
C VAL A 420 3.35 17.94 17.71
N LEU A 421 2.46 18.14 16.75
CA LEU A 421 2.14 17.11 15.74
C LEU A 421 3.17 17.00 14.62
N LYS A 422 4.09 17.96 14.49
CA LYS A 422 5.25 17.80 13.59
C LYS A 422 6.15 16.70 14.09
N GLN A 423 6.81 16.04 13.17
CA GLN A 423 7.70 14.91 13.46
C GLN A 423 8.79 14.79 12.41
N ASP A 424 10.00 14.49 12.86
CA ASP A 424 11.15 14.24 11.97
C ASP A 424 10.97 12.94 11.20
N LEU A 425 11.58 12.87 10.01
CA LEU A 425 11.63 11.67 9.19
C LEU A 425 12.41 10.54 9.87
N HIS A 426 11.93 9.32 9.71
CA HIS A 426 12.56 8.08 10.16
C HIS A 426 12.79 8.03 11.69
N LYS A 427 11.93 8.72 12.42
CA LYS A 427 11.91 8.73 13.88
C LYS A 427 10.51 8.39 14.40
N PRO A 428 10.03 7.14 14.22
CA PRO A 428 8.76 6.73 14.78
C PRO A 428 8.81 6.79 16.31
N ILE A 429 7.76 7.30 16.93
CA ILE A 429 7.67 7.51 18.37
C ILE A 429 6.77 6.43 18.97
N PRO A 430 7.24 5.69 20.00
CA PRO A 430 6.42 4.72 20.72
C PRO A 430 5.15 5.36 21.32
N VAL A 431 4.05 4.62 21.32
CA VAL A 431 2.73 5.14 21.69
C VAL A 431 2.67 5.72 23.10
N GLU A 432 3.39 5.12 24.07
CA GLU A 432 3.48 5.63 25.43
C GLU A 432 4.11 7.02 25.49
N LYS A 433 5.13 7.29 24.70
CA LYS A 433 5.75 8.62 24.60
C LYS A 433 4.84 9.62 23.91
N GLN A 434 4.15 9.18 22.85
CA GLN A 434 3.12 10.01 22.20
C GLN A 434 2.03 10.43 23.20
N VAL A 435 1.56 9.50 24.03
CA VAL A 435 0.57 9.78 25.08
C VAL A 435 1.07 10.82 26.06
N MET A 436 2.35 10.76 26.47
CA MET A 436 2.93 11.71 27.44
C MET A 436 2.97 13.14 26.90
N ILE A 437 3.42 13.35 25.66
CA ILE A 437 3.47 14.70 25.08
C ILE A 437 2.07 15.23 24.77
N LEU A 438 1.15 14.37 24.31
CA LEU A 438 -0.23 14.78 24.05
C LEU A 438 -0.98 15.07 25.37
N TYR A 439 -0.67 14.37 26.45
CA TYR A 439 -1.18 14.70 27.78
C TYR A 439 -0.69 16.09 28.22
N ALA A 440 0.60 16.35 28.10
CA ALA A 440 1.17 17.67 28.43
C ALA A 440 0.51 18.80 27.64
N LEU A 441 0.22 18.59 26.35
CA LEU A 441 -0.47 19.53 25.48
C LEU A 441 -1.89 19.78 25.95
N THR A 442 -2.68 18.72 26.16
CA THR A 442 -4.13 18.83 26.42
C THR A 442 -4.45 19.33 27.83
N HIS A 443 -3.51 19.15 28.78
CA HIS A 443 -3.65 19.61 30.18
C HIS A 443 -2.93 20.93 30.47
N GLY A 444 -2.51 21.67 29.42
CA GLY A 444 -2.00 23.03 29.57
C GLY A 444 -0.55 23.15 30.03
N PHE A 445 0.21 22.06 30.14
CA PHE A 445 1.62 22.09 30.54
C PHE A 445 2.54 22.77 29.51
N LEU A 446 2.05 22.99 28.29
CA LEU A 446 2.77 23.68 27.22
C LEU A 446 2.36 25.15 27.04
N ASP A 447 1.39 25.65 27.82
CA ASP A 447 0.82 26.99 27.58
C ASP A 447 1.82 28.13 27.82
N ASP A 448 2.81 27.92 28.68
CA ASP A 448 3.90 28.85 28.98
C ASP A 448 5.19 28.56 28.17
N VAL A 449 5.22 27.50 27.36
CA VAL A 449 6.36 27.17 26.50
C VAL A 449 6.23 27.92 25.18
N GLU A 450 7.29 28.58 24.71
CA GLU A 450 7.29 29.22 23.42
C GLU A 450 7.20 28.19 22.28
N VAL A 451 6.47 28.53 21.21
CA VAL A 451 6.23 27.63 20.07
C VAL A 451 7.53 27.09 19.48
N ARG A 452 8.57 27.92 19.41
CA ARG A 452 9.89 27.51 18.90
C ARG A 452 10.61 26.47 19.78
N ASP A 453 10.27 26.40 21.07
CA ASP A 453 10.91 25.50 22.04
C ASP A 453 10.13 24.20 22.24
N ILE A 454 8.97 24.03 21.62
CA ILE A 454 8.11 22.83 21.72
C ILE A 454 8.87 21.56 21.31
N HIS A 455 9.59 21.60 20.20
CA HIS A 455 10.36 20.44 19.74
C HIS A 455 11.50 20.06 20.73
N ARG A 456 12.17 21.05 21.31
CA ARG A 456 13.17 20.84 22.36
C ARG A 456 12.53 20.23 23.60
N PHE A 457 11.39 20.81 24.03
CA PHE A 457 10.62 20.27 25.17
C PHE A 457 10.25 18.81 24.97
N GLU A 458 9.77 18.44 23.80
CA GLU A 458 9.40 17.06 23.45
C GLU A 458 10.61 16.11 23.54
N GLN A 459 11.75 16.49 22.96
CA GLN A 459 12.95 15.65 22.97
C GLN A 459 13.54 15.46 24.38
N GLU A 460 13.59 16.54 25.15
CA GLU A 460 14.05 16.50 26.52
C GLU A 460 13.09 15.70 27.42
N LEU A 461 11.76 15.82 27.20
CA LEU A 461 10.78 15.00 27.90
C LEU A 461 11.02 13.50 27.63
N TYR A 462 11.22 13.11 26.39
CA TYR A 462 11.48 11.71 26.04
C TYR A 462 12.76 11.19 26.67
N SER A 463 13.81 12.01 26.68
CA SER A 463 15.08 11.68 27.32
C SER A 463 14.93 11.53 28.84
N TYR A 464 14.15 12.43 29.47
CA TYR A 464 13.82 12.36 30.88
C TYR A 464 13.05 11.08 31.25
N LEU A 465 12.03 10.72 30.44
CA LEU A 465 11.26 9.49 30.64
C LEU A 465 12.10 8.22 30.52
N ASP A 466 13.04 8.19 29.59
CA ASP A 466 13.97 7.06 29.41
C ASP A 466 14.96 6.94 30.57
N ALA A 467 15.50 8.07 31.04
CA ALA A 467 16.52 8.09 32.10
C ALA A 467 15.97 7.68 33.48
N HIS A 468 14.70 7.92 33.76
CA HIS A 468 14.08 7.70 35.06
C HIS A 468 13.24 6.45 35.20
N GLU A 469 13.24 5.55 34.17
CA GLU A 469 12.38 4.35 34.15
C GLU A 469 10.95 4.62 34.63
N ASN A 470 10.31 5.60 34.08
CA ASN A 470 9.14 6.26 34.62
C ASN A 470 7.93 5.30 34.84
N GLU A 471 7.36 5.33 36.05
CA GLU A 471 6.22 4.48 36.43
C GLU A 471 4.96 4.74 35.61
N ALA A 472 4.73 5.99 35.16
CA ALA A 472 3.58 6.31 34.31
C ALA A 472 3.74 5.63 32.94
N VAL A 473 4.94 5.66 32.33
CA VAL A 473 5.23 4.98 31.07
C VAL A 473 5.07 3.47 31.21
N LYS A 474 5.64 2.87 32.30
CA LYS A 474 5.48 1.44 32.59
C LYS A 474 4.01 1.05 32.76
N HIS A 475 3.22 1.90 33.40
CA HIS A 475 1.77 1.67 33.56
C HIS A 475 1.05 1.66 32.20
N ILE A 476 1.31 2.65 31.34
CA ILE A 476 0.71 2.73 29.99
C ILE A 476 1.08 1.50 29.15
N ILE A 477 2.35 1.08 29.17
CA ILE A 477 2.80 -0.11 28.44
C ILE A 477 2.04 -1.36 28.90
N LYS A 478 1.91 -1.53 30.24
CA LYS A 478 1.28 -2.74 30.83
C LYS A 478 -0.22 -2.76 30.69
N THR A 479 -0.90 -1.65 30.97
CA THR A 479 -2.38 -1.60 31.07
C THR A 479 -3.07 -1.08 29.83
N LYS A 480 -2.32 -0.41 28.93
CA LYS A 480 -2.82 0.33 27.75
C LYS A 480 -3.79 1.46 28.16
N ASP A 481 -3.77 1.88 29.42
CA ASP A 481 -4.60 2.97 29.97
C ASP A 481 -3.73 4.01 30.68
N LEU A 482 -4.30 5.20 30.95
CA LEU A 482 -3.62 6.24 31.72
C LEU A 482 -3.55 5.85 33.21
N PRO A 483 -2.44 6.14 33.91
CA PRO A 483 -2.43 6.20 35.36
C PRO A 483 -3.36 7.30 35.87
N SER A 484 -3.43 7.49 37.21
CA SER A 484 -4.21 8.60 37.76
C SER A 484 -3.68 9.96 37.31
N THR A 485 -4.55 10.96 37.28
CA THR A 485 -4.22 12.32 36.86
C THR A 485 -3.06 12.88 37.70
N GLU A 486 -3.08 12.59 39.02
CA GLU A 486 -2.05 13.05 39.96
C GLU A 486 -0.66 12.52 39.57
N VAL A 487 -0.55 11.24 39.19
CA VAL A 487 0.72 10.63 38.74
C VAL A 487 1.20 11.25 37.44
N MET A 488 0.28 11.48 36.50
CA MET A 488 0.63 12.11 35.23
C MET A 488 1.12 13.55 35.41
N ASP A 489 0.41 14.33 36.23
CA ASP A 489 0.73 15.72 36.55
C ASP A 489 2.07 15.81 37.29
N GLU A 490 2.34 14.96 38.27
CA GLU A 490 3.60 14.90 39.00
C GLU A 490 4.79 14.65 38.06
N VAL A 491 4.67 13.71 37.14
CA VAL A 491 5.74 13.37 36.20
C VAL A 491 6.05 14.56 35.28
N ILE A 492 5.02 15.16 34.67
CA ILE A 492 5.22 16.29 33.75
C ILE A 492 5.72 17.52 34.52
N ALA A 493 5.17 17.81 35.72
CA ALA A 493 5.63 18.93 36.56
C ALA A 493 7.07 18.74 37.08
N ALA A 494 7.48 17.51 37.39
CA ALA A 494 8.86 17.21 37.76
C ALA A 494 9.83 17.47 36.60
N PHE A 495 9.47 17.03 35.40
CA PHE A 495 10.25 17.31 34.19
C PHE A 495 10.31 18.83 33.91
N LYS A 496 9.18 19.56 33.99
CA LYS A 496 9.15 21.03 33.74
C LYS A 496 10.10 21.81 34.65
N LYS A 497 10.35 21.37 35.89
CA LYS A 497 11.31 22.01 36.79
C LYS A 497 12.77 21.88 36.31
N THR A 498 13.04 20.89 35.45
CA THR A 498 14.36 20.68 34.84
C THR A 498 14.51 21.34 33.47
N PHE A 499 13.40 21.66 32.85
CA PHE A 499 13.36 22.34 31.55
C PHE A 499 13.56 23.86 31.77
N ALA A 500 14.72 24.37 31.33
CA ALA A 500 15.13 25.79 31.50
C ALA A 500 15.01 26.56 30.17
#